data_b252eccac4c6ea8fa78759d65cd9efe1
#
_entry.id   b252eccac4c6ea8fa78759d65cd9efe1
#
_cell.length_a   1.000
_cell.length_b   1.000
_cell.length_c   1.000
_cell.angle_alpha   90.00
_cell.angle_beta   90.00
_cell.angle_gamma   90.00
#
_symmetry.space_group_name_H-M   'P 1'
#
loop_
_entity.id
_entity.type
_entity.pdbx_description
1 polymer ?
#
loop_
_entity_poly.entity_id
_entity_poly.type
_entity_poly.pdbx_seq_one_letter_code
_entity_poly.pdbx_strand_id
1 'polypeptide(L)'
;MIKVLARSIREFKKASILTPLLVTVEVILECAIPFVIANLVNQMQAGCTMDVIVRYGAILIVMSIVSLIFGGAAGATCAAASTGFARNLRKDMFYNIQNYSFENIDKFSVSSLVTRMTTDIMNVQMAYMMIIRIAIRCPLMLVFSFAMGFIMGGRLAMIFLFTIPILSIGLFLVIRAATPLFRRVFRKYDALNDSIQENVQAMRVVKSYVREEYEKKKFGAAAENVQRDFTKAERIMAINSPMMQFCVYAGMVFVISYGSYAVITSQGLDLNVGQMSAMLTYSFQILMSLMMVSMVFVMITMASESAERIVEVLSEKSSLTSPENGLTEVKDGSIDFDNVSFKYSKKAERMALADIDLHIKSGEVIGILGGTGS
;
A
#
# COMPACT_ATOMS: atom_id res chain seq x y z
N MET A 1 -5.65 -14.90 0.59
CA MET A 1 -4.60 -13.89 0.69
C MET A 1 -4.53 -13.24 2.07
N ILE A 2 -5.48 -12.41 2.52
CA ILE A 2 -5.42 -11.66 3.79
C ILE A 2 -5.20 -12.55 5.01
N LYS A 3 -5.90 -13.69 5.11
CA LYS A 3 -5.75 -14.64 6.23
C LYS A 3 -4.32 -15.23 6.34
N VAL A 4 -3.64 -15.43 5.21
CA VAL A 4 -2.27 -15.96 5.18
C VAL A 4 -1.30 -14.90 5.70
N LEU A 5 -1.38 -13.68 5.16
CA LEU A 5 -0.54 -12.56 5.59
C LEU A 5 -0.76 -12.19 7.06
N ALA A 6 -2.01 -12.19 7.53
CA ALA A 6 -2.34 -11.85 8.93
C ALA A 6 -1.71 -12.81 9.96
N ARG A 7 -1.33 -14.03 9.58
CA ARG A 7 -0.61 -14.96 10.46
C ARG A 7 0.77 -14.43 10.86
N SER A 8 1.41 -13.62 10.01
CA SER A 8 2.74 -13.04 10.28
C SER A 8 2.70 -11.81 11.20
N ILE A 9 1.53 -11.35 11.65
CA ILE A 9 1.41 -10.25 12.63
C ILE A 9 1.91 -10.68 14.02
N ARG A 10 1.59 -11.91 14.46
CA ARG A 10 2.06 -12.57 15.71
C ARG A 10 2.13 -11.64 16.92
N GLU A 11 3.32 -11.40 17.46
CA GLU A 11 3.59 -10.59 18.65
C GLU A 11 3.21 -9.11 18.49
N PHE A 12 3.08 -8.62 17.25
CA PHE A 12 2.72 -7.22 16.95
C PHE A 12 1.21 -6.94 16.93
N LYS A 13 0.36 -7.92 17.28
CA LYS A 13 -1.11 -7.75 17.36
C LYS A 13 -1.50 -6.59 18.28
N LYS A 14 -0.83 -6.45 19.43
CA LYS A 14 -1.12 -5.36 20.38
C LYS A 14 -0.86 -4.01 19.74
N ALA A 15 0.29 -3.81 19.11
CA ALA A 15 0.63 -2.57 18.40
C ALA A 15 -0.33 -2.30 17.23
N SER A 16 -0.73 -3.33 16.48
CA SER A 16 -1.67 -3.24 15.36
C SER A 16 -3.08 -2.81 15.77
N ILE A 17 -3.53 -3.17 16.97
CA ILE A 17 -4.83 -2.77 17.53
C ILE A 17 -4.73 -1.42 18.24
N LEU A 18 -3.62 -1.16 18.91
CA LEU A 18 -3.41 0.09 19.65
C LEU A 18 -3.32 1.29 18.69
N THR A 19 -2.69 1.13 17.52
CA THR A 19 -2.58 2.21 16.53
C THR A 19 -3.94 2.80 16.14
N PRO A 20 -4.95 2.02 15.68
CA PRO A 20 -6.29 2.52 15.40
C PRO A 20 -6.95 3.24 16.58
N LEU A 21 -6.78 2.73 17.79
CA LEU A 21 -7.35 3.34 18.99
C LEU A 21 -6.74 4.71 19.29
N LEU A 22 -5.41 4.82 19.21
CA LEU A 22 -4.70 6.08 19.39
C LEU A 22 -5.07 7.10 18.31
N VAL A 23 -5.15 6.66 17.05
CA VAL A 23 -5.62 7.49 15.91
C VAL A 23 -7.05 7.97 16.11
N THR A 24 -7.93 7.15 16.67
CA THR A 24 -9.32 7.56 16.95
C THR A 24 -9.37 8.71 17.94
N VAL A 25 -8.58 8.62 19.03
CA VAL A 25 -8.49 9.70 20.03
C VAL A 25 -7.88 10.97 19.43
N GLU A 26 -6.82 10.83 18.62
CA GLU A 26 -6.20 11.93 17.90
C GLU A 26 -7.24 12.66 17.02
N VAL A 27 -8.02 11.94 16.22
CA VAL A 27 -9.06 12.50 15.34
C VAL A 27 -10.18 13.19 16.11
N ILE A 28 -10.62 12.62 17.23
CA ILE A 28 -11.63 13.24 18.08
C ILE A 28 -11.15 14.59 18.60
N LEU A 29 -9.89 14.65 19.08
CA LEU A 29 -9.29 15.90 19.55
C LEU A 29 -9.15 16.92 18.41
N GLU A 30 -8.67 16.51 17.24
CA GLU A 30 -8.55 17.38 16.07
C GLU A 30 -9.90 17.95 15.60
N CYS A 31 -10.99 17.18 15.70
CA CYS A 31 -12.33 17.66 15.40
C CYS A 31 -12.91 18.53 16.52
N ALA A 32 -12.46 18.38 17.77
CA ALA A 32 -12.91 19.21 18.89
C ALA A 32 -12.22 20.57 18.95
N ILE A 33 -10.98 20.70 18.44
CA ILE A 33 -10.24 21.99 18.45
C ILE A 33 -11.01 23.11 17.74
N PRO A 34 -11.54 22.96 16.50
CA PRO A 34 -12.32 24.02 15.86
C PRO A 34 -13.58 24.41 16.62
N PHE A 35 -14.20 23.47 17.35
CA PHE A 35 -15.33 23.76 18.22
C PHE A 35 -14.94 24.70 19.38
N VAL A 36 -13.81 24.42 20.04
CA VAL A 36 -13.30 25.28 21.13
C VAL A 36 -12.89 26.64 20.61
N ILE A 37 -12.26 26.71 19.42
CA ILE A 37 -11.91 27.96 18.76
C ILE A 37 -13.17 28.78 18.45
N ALA A 38 -14.23 28.14 17.92
CA ALA A 38 -15.50 28.81 17.64
C ALA A 38 -16.09 29.46 18.89
N ASN A 39 -16.08 28.72 20.01
CA ASN A 39 -16.57 29.27 21.30
C ASN A 39 -15.72 30.46 21.78
N LEU A 40 -14.39 30.38 21.63
CA LEU A 40 -13.51 31.51 21.96
C LEU A 40 -13.84 32.73 21.09
N VAL A 41 -13.98 32.57 19.78
CA VAL A 41 -14.31 33.67 18.85
C VAL A 41 -15.64 34.32 19.23
N ASN A 42 -16.65 33.53 19.59
CA ASN A 42 -17.94 34.03 20.02
C ASN A 42 -17.85 34.80 21.34
N GLN A 43 -17.06 34.35 22.30
CA GLN A 43 -16.82 35.07 23.57
C GLN A 43 -16.07 36.39 23.33
N MET A 44 -15.09 36.39 22.41
CA MET A 44 -14.38 37.62 22.03
C MET A 44 -15.32 38.63 21.37
N GLN A 45 -16.22 38.20 20.52
CA GLN A 45 -17.23 39.04 19.88
C GLN A 45 -18.21 39.64 20.91
N ALA A 46 -18.52 38.89 21.95
CA ALA A 46 -19.36 39.36 23.06
C ALA A 46 -18.64 40.32 24.04
N GLY A 47 -17.35 40.59 23.84
CA GLY A 47 -16.58 41.51 24.70
C GLY A 47 -16.05 40.85 25.97
N CYS A 48 -15.51 39.61 25.91
CA CYS A 48 -14.98 38.90 27.02
C CYS A 48 -13.73 39.57 27.66
N THR A 49 -13.48 39.23 28.93
CA THR A 49 -12.26 39.66 29.64
C THR A 49 -11.03 38.84 29.19
N MET A 50 -9.83 39.41 29.42
CA MET A 50 -8.57 38.74 29.07
C MET A 50 -8.42 37.40 29.78
N ASP A 51 -8.99 37.24 30.96
CA ASP A 51 -8.98 35.97 31.71
C ASP A 51 -9.67 34.83 30.97
N VAL A 52 -10.77 35.11 30.28
CA VAL A 52 -11.48 34.13 29.45
C VAL A 52 -10.61 33.72 28.28
N ILE A 53 -9.94 34.67 27.62
CA ILE A 53 -9.03 34.39 26.47
C ILE A 53 -7.87 33.49 26.91
N VAL A 54 -7.24 33.82 28.06
CA VAL A 54 -6.15 33.01 28.61
C VAL A 54 -6.63 31.59 28.96
N ARG A 55 -7.82 31.45 29.54
CA ARG A 55 -8.40 30.13 29.88
C ARG A 55 -8.64 29.29 28.61
N TYR A 56 -9.26 29.84 27.58
CA TYR A 56 -9.44 29.10 26.30
C TYR A 56 -8.12 28.80 25.61
N GLY A 57 -7.16 29.73 25.65
CA GLY A 57 -5.80 29.53 25.15
C GLY A 57 -5.10 28.36 25.84
N ALA A 58 -5.19 28.29 27.17
CA ALA A 58 -4.64 27.18 27.94
C ALA A 58 -5.30 25.82 27.58
N ILE A 59 -6.64 25.79 27.41
CA ILE A 59 -7.36 24.58 26.98
C ILE A 59 -6.86 24.14 25.59
N LEU A 60 -6.73 25.05 24.63
CA LEU A 60 -6.26 24.75 23.29
C LEU A 60 -4.82 24.22 23.28
N ILE A 61 -3.94 24.79 24.10
CA ILE A 61 -2.56 24.30 24.27
C ILE A 61 -2.57 22.86 24.82
N VAL A 62 -3.34 22.60 25.87
CA VAL A 62 -3.46 21.25 26.45
C VAL A 62 -4.00 20.26 25.40
N MET A 63 -5.07 20.61 24.69
CA MET A 63 -5.63 19.76 23.63
C MET A 63 -4.62 19.48 22.53
N SER A 64 -3.84 20.46 22.11
CA SER A 64 -2.80 20.31 21.09
C SER A 64 -1.65 19.41 21.56
N ILE A 65 -1.22 19.55 22.83
CA ILE A 65 -0.20 18.68 23.43
C ILE A 65 -0.70 17.24 23.53
N VAL A 66 -1.93 17.05 23.99
CA VAL A 66 -2.53 15.70 24.08
C VAL A 66 -2.67 15.08 22.69
N SER A 67 -3.14 15.84 21.68
CA SER A 67 -3.21 15.38 20.30
C SER A 67 -1.84 14.98 19.75
N LEU A 68 -0.80 15.77 20.03
CA LEU A 68 0.58 15.47 19.67
C LEU A 68 1.08 14.15 20.31
N ILE A 69 0.78 13.94 21.58
CA ILE A 69 1.17 12.70 22.28
C ILE A 69 0.47 11.49 21.64
N PHE A 70 -0.85 11.56 21.41
CA PHE A 70 -1.59 10.47 20.78
C PHE A 70 -1.16 10.21 19.34
N GLY A 71 -0.93 11.27 18.53
CA GLY A 71 -0.44 11.17 17.17
C GLY A 71 0.98 10.60 17.09
N GLY A 72 1.87 11.03 18.00
CA GLY A 72 3.22 10.50 18.12
C GLY A 72 3.24 9.02 18.57
N ALA A 73 2.43 8.67 19.57
CA ALA A 73 2.28 7.29 20.01
C ALA A 73 1.67 6.40 18.93
N ALA A 74 0.66 6.89 18.18
CA ALA A 74 0.09 6.20 17.04
C ALA A 74 1.14 5.97 15.92
N GLY A 75 2.00 6.97 15.67
CA GLY A 75 3.12 6.84 14.75
C GLY A 75 4.12 5.77 15.16
N ALA A 76 4.54 5.78 16.42
CA ALA A 76 5.49 4.82 16.98
C ALA A 76 4.94 3.39 16.97
N THR A 77 3.69 3.20 17.40
CA THR A 77 3.03 1.87 17.38
C THR A 77 2.80 1.36 15.97
N CYS A 78 2.44 2.25 15.03
CA CYS A 78 2.28 1.94 13.62
C CYS A 78 3.61 1.49 12.98
N ALA A 79 4.70 2.21 13.26
CA ALA A 79 6.03 1.85 12.78
C ALA A 79 6.47 0.49 13.33
N ALA A 80 6.31 0.27 14.64
CA ALA A 80 6.63 -1.02 15.26
C ALA A 80 5.80 -2.17 14.69
N ALA A 81 4.48 -1.96 14.48
CA ALA A 81 3.59 -2.97 13.90
C ALA A 81 3.96 -3.31 12.46
N SER A 82 4.19 -2.30 11.61
CA SER A 82 4.45 -2.51 10.18
C SER A 82 5.83 -3.10 9.92
N THR A 83 6.87 -2.62 10.61
CA THR A 83 8.23 -3.18 10.47
C THR A 83 8.33 -4.58 11.06
N GLY A 84 7.67 -4.81 12.23
CA GLY A 84 7.60 -6.12 12.84
C GLY A 84 6.85 -7.13 11.99
N PHE A 85 5.74 -6.76 11.39
CA PHE A 85 5.02 -7.57 10.41
C PHE A 85 5.91 -7.95 9.22
N ALA A 86 6.62 -6.98 8.63
CA ALA A 86 7.53 -7.23 7.51
C ALA A 86 8.71 -8.13 7.90
N ARG A 87 9.26 -7.98 9.11
CA ARG A 87 10.29 -8.87 9.66
C ARG A 87 9.79 -10.31 9.71
N ASN A 88 8.61 -10.53 10.28
CA ASN A 88 8.04 -11.86 10.40
C ASN A 88 7.71 -12.46 9.02
N LEU A 89 7.20 -11.63 8.09
CA LEU A 89 6.90 -12.06 6.74
C LEU A 89 8.16 -12.51 5.98
N ARG A 90 9.28 -11.75 6.11
CA ARG A 90 10.59 -12.16 5.55
C ARG A 90 11.06 -13.48 6.14
N LYS A 91 10.93 -13.63 7.45
CA LYS A 91 11.32 -14.86 8.15
C LYS A 91 10.49 -16.05 7.65
N ASP A 92 9.17 -15.89 7.55
CA ASP A 92 8.26 -16.96 7.12
C ASP A 92 8.55 -17.36 5.67
N MET A 93 8.75 -16.38 4.78
CA MET A 93 9.13 -16.65 3.39
C MET A 93 10.48 -17.33 3.28
N PHE A 94 11.50 -16.84 4.00
CA PHE A 94 12.82 -17.42 3.96
C PHE A 94 12.80 -18.89 4.43
N TYR A 95 12.10 -19.17 5.53
CA TYR A 95 12.01 -20.54 6.06
C TYR A 95 11.24 -21.45 5.10
N ASN A 96 10.20 -20.94 4.43
CA ASN A 96 9.48 -21.73 3.46
C ASN A 96 10.35 -22.05 2.22
N ILE A 97 11.12 -21.08 1.73
CA ILE A 97 12.06 -21.26 0.61
C ILE A 97 13.16 -22.27 0.96
N GLN A 98 13.68 -22.28 2.21
CA GLN A 98 14.68 -23.27 2.63
C GLN A 98 14.15 -24.71 2.62
N ASN A 99 12.84 -24.89 2.73
CA ASN A 99 12.20 -26.21 2.67
C ASN A 99 11.79 -26.62 1.25
N TYR A 100 12.04 -25.77 0.24
CA TYR A 100 11.70 -26.09 -1.14
C TYR A 100 12.56 -27.20 -1.72
N SER A 101 11.95 -28.04 -2.56
CA SER A 101 12.68 -28.93 -3.45
C SER A 101 13.26 -28.16 -4.65
N PHE A 102 14.16 -28.78 -5.40
CA PHE A 102 14.70 -28.19 -6.64
C PHE A 102 13.58 -27.84 -7.63
N GLU A 103 12.55 -28.66 -7.77
CA GLU A 103 11.40 -28.40 -8.64
C GLU A 103 10.67 -27.10 -8.24
N ASN A 104 10.50 -26.82 -6.94
CA ASN A 104 9.89 -25.60 -6.47
C ASN A 104 10.78 -24.36 -6.75
N ILE A 105 12.12 -24.49 -6.60
CA ILE A 105 13.08 -23.42 -6.88
C ILE A 105 13.06 -23.09 -8.38
N ASP A 106 13.04 -24.08 -9.25
CA ASP A 106 12.98 -23.89 -10.71
C ASP A 106 11.69 -23.18 -11.14
N LYS A 107 10.57 -23.45 -10.46
CA LYS A 107 9.29 -22.79 -10.69
C LYS A 107 9.35 -21.28 -10.50
N PHE A 108 10.08 -20.80 -9.49
CA PHE A 108 10.04 -19.38 -9.09
C PHE A 108 11.19 -18.54 -9.66
N SER A 109 12.24 -19.06 -10.18
CA SER A 109 13.52 -18.41 -10.47
C SER A 109 14.14 -17.65 -9.28
N VAL A 110 15.44 -17.59 -9.19
CA VAL A 110 16.15 -16.95 -8.07
C VAL A 110 15.89 -15.44 -8.02
N SER A 111 15.92 -14.75 -9.18
CA SER A 111 15.68 -13.30 -9.26
C SER A 111 14.27 -12.92 -8.80
N SER A 112 13.25 -13.74 -9.14
CA SER A 112 11.88 -13.54 -8.68
C SER A 112 11.75 -13.68 -7.17
N LEU A 113 12.37 -14.70 -6.56
CA LEU A 113 12.37 -14.89 -5.11
C LEU A 113 13.03 -13.72 -4.37
N VAL A 114 14.15 -13.21 -4.88
CA VAL A 114 14.82 -12.02 -4.32
C VAL A 114 13.91 -10.80 -4.37
N THR A 115 13.25 -10.53 -5.50
CA THR A 115 12.31 -9.40 -5.64
C THR A 115 11.13 -9.52 -4.66
N ARG A 116 10.58 -10.74 -4.50
CA ARG A 116 9.49 -11.01 -3.56
C ARG A 116 9.91 -10.77 -2.10
N MET A 117 11.14 -11.14 -1.73
CA MET A 117 11.69 -10.95 -0.38
C MET A 117 12.09 -9.50 -0.07
N THR A 118 12.32 -8.69 -1.08
CA THR A 118 12.75 -7.29 -0.92
C THR A 118 11.62 -6.32 -1.26
N THR A 119 11.39 -6.07 -2.52
CA THR A 119 10.45 -5.04 -3.02
C THR A 119 8.99 -5.36 -2.68
N ASP A 120 8.56 -6.63 -2.90
CA ASP A 120 7.16 -6.98 -2.62
C ASP A 120 6.82 -6.90 -1.14
N ILE A 121 7.72 -7.35 -0.26
CA ILE A 121 7.51 -7.20 1.19
C ILE A 121 7.49 -5.72 1.59
N MET A 122 8.32 -4.86 0.99
CA MET A 122 8.29 -3.42 1.24
C MET A 122 6.94 -2.81 0.85
N ASN A 123 6.42 -3.16 -0.33
CA ASN A 123 5.11 -2.69 -0.79
C ASN A 123 3.99 -3.11 0.16
N VAL A 124 3.98 -4.37 0.60
CA VAL A 124 2.99 -4.89 1.54
C VAL A 124 3.15 -4.27 2.93
N GLN A 125 4.38 -4.00 3.39
CA GLN A 125 4.66 -3.28 4.64
C GLN A 125 4.08 -1.87 4.59
N MET A 126 4.29 -1.12 3.50
CA MET A 126 3.76 0.24 3.32
C MET A 126 2.23 0.24 3.27
N ALA A 127 1.62 -0.69 2.55
CA ALA A 127 0.17 -0.84 2.54
C ALA A 127 -0.39 -1.18 3.92
N TYR A 128 0.27 -2.08 4.67
CA TYR A 128 -0.14 -2.42 6.03
C TYR A 128 -0.08 -1.20 6.97
N MET A 129 1.00 -0.41 6.89
CA MET A 129 1.14 0.85 7.64
C MET A 129 -0.01 1.81 7.30
N MET A 130 -0.35 1.96 6.01
CA MET A 130 -1.45 2.82 5.57
C MET A 130 -2.81 2.31 6.05
N ILE A 131 -3.04 1.00 6.03
CA ILE A 131 -4.30 0.40 6.48
C ILE A 131 -4.55 0.65 7.96
N ILE A 132 -3.56 0.39 8.82
CA ILE A 132 -3.77 0.50 10.28
C ILE A 132 -3.78 1.94 10.81
N ARG A 133 -3.31 2.91 10.02
CA ARG A 133 -3.26 4.33 10.43
C ARG A 133 -4.15 5.21 9.56
N ILE A 134 -3.84 5.34 8.26
CA ILE A 134 -4.48 6.34 7.38
C ILE A 134 -5.88 5.90 6.95
N ALA A 135 -6.06 4.61 6.58
CA ALA A 135 -7.36 4.10 6.17
C ALA A 135 -8.41 4.11 7.30
N ILE A 136 -7.98 4.20 8.56
CA ILE A 136 -8.86 4.37 9.72
C ILE A 136 -9.05 5.85 10.03
N ARG A 137 -7.97 6.64 10.00
CA ARG A 137 -8.02 8.09 10.26
C ARG A 137 -8.97 8.81 9.31
N CYS A 138 -8.86 8.57 7.99
CA CYS A 138 -9.59 9.34 7.00
C CYS A 138 -11.11 9.19 7.08
N PRO A 139 -11.70 7.97 7.16
CA PRO A 139 -13.13 7.81 7.35
C PRO A 139 -13.63 8.38 8.67
N LEU A 140 -12.86 8.20 9.77
CA LEU A 140 -13.22 8.79 11.07
C LEU A 140 -13.22 10.32 11.00
N MET A 141 -12.17 10.91 10.41
CA MET A 141 -12.08 12.36 10.22
C MET A 141 -13.26 12.89 9.38
N LEU A 142 -13.61 12.18 8.30
CA LEU A 142 -14.74 12.53 7.45
C LEU A 142 -16.06 12.50 8.25
N VAL A 143 -16.32 11.41 8.98
CA VAL A 143 -17.55 11.24 9.76
C VAL A 143 -17.63 12.27 10.89
N PHE A 144 -16.55 12.45 11.66
CA PHE A 144 -16.56 13.40 12.79
C PHE A 144 -16.61 14.85 12.30
N SER A 145 -15.85 15.23 11.28
CA SER A 145 -15.91 16.60 10.72
C SER A 145 -17.28 16.88 10.09
N PHE A 146 -17.88 15.91 9.43
CA PHE A 146 -19.24 16.04 8.90
C PHE A 146 -20.26 16.22 10.02
N ALA A 147 -20.22 15.40 11.07
CA ALA A 147 -21.13 15.49 12.22
C ALA A 147 -20.95 16.85 12.94
N MET A 148 -19.70 17.25 13.21
CA MET A 148 -19.40 18.55 13.84
C MET A 148 -19.82 19.72 12.96
N GLY A 149 -19.65 19.59 11.63
CA GLY A 149 -20.14 20.57 10.67
C GLY A 149 -21.67 20.76 10.76
N PHE A 150 -22.44 19.68 10.92
CA PHE A 150 -23.90 19.78 11.13
C PHE A 150 -24.26 20.39 12.49
N ILE A 151 -23.55 20.01 13.54
CA ILE A 151 -23.78 20.54 14.91
C ILE A 151 -23.51 22.05 14.96
N MET A 152 -22.45 22.50 14.28
CA MET A 152 -21.99 23.90 14.33
C MET A 152 -22.68 24.77 13.26
N GLY A 153 -22.82 24.26 12.05
CA GLY A 153 -23.27 25.04 10.89
C GLY A 153 -24.77 24.88 10.55
N GLY A 154 -25.48 23.92 11.17
CA GLY A 154 -26.89 23.69 10.89
C GLY A 154 -27.17 23.61 9.39
N ARG A 155 -27.97 24.55 8.84
CA ARG A 155 -28.32 24.61 7.41
C ARG A 155 -27.12 24.85 6.48
N LEU A 156 -26.07 25.52 6.94
CA LEU A 156 -24.82 25.70 6.18
C LEU A 156 -24.13 24.38 5.86
N ALA A 157 -24.24 23.40 6.75
CA ALA A 157 -23.65 22.08 6.53
C ALA A 157 -24.23 21.32 5.34
N MET A 158 -25.39 21.74 4.80
CA MET A 158 -25.95 21.19 3.59
C MET A 158 -25.00 21.25 2.39
N ILE A 159 -24.02 22.19 2.40
CA ILE A 159 -22.99 22.26 1.35
C ILE A 159 -22.18 20.95 1.26
N PHE A 160 -21.95 20.27 2.39
CA PHE A 160 -21.20 19.02 2.41
C PHE A 160 -21.92 17.88 1.71
N LEU A 161 -23.29 17.89 1.71
CA LEU A 161 -24.10 16.94 0.97
C LEU A 161 -23.93 17.07 -0.56
N PHE A 162 -23.49 18.22 -1.05
CA PHE A 162 -23.22 18.44 -2.46
C PHE A 162 -21.72 18.27 -2.78
N THR A 163 -20.82 18.86 -1.96
CA THR A 163 -19.38 18.82 -2.25
C THR A 163 -18.78 17.43 -2.10
N ILE A 164 -19.21 16.62 -1.11
CA ILE A 164 -18.70 15.26 -0.91
C ILE A 164 -19.05 14.36 -2.10
N PRO A 165 -20.32 14.22 -2.56
CA PRO A 165 -20.64 13.44 -3.74
C PRO A 165 -19.96 13.94 -5.02
N ILE A 166 -19.91 15.23 -5.26
CA ILE A 166 -19.27 15.81 -6.45
C ILE A 166 -17.80 15.39 -6.49
N LEU A 167 -17.07 15.59 -5.38
CA LEU A 167 -15.67 15.25 -5.32
C LEU A 167 -15.45 13.73 -5.38
N SER A 168 -16.30 12.92 -4.69
CA SER A 168 -16.23 11.46 -4.72
C SER A 168 -16.44 10.89 -6.12
N ILE A 169 -17.45 11.39 -6.84
CA ILE A 169 -17.74 10.99 -8.22
C ILE A 169 -16.60 11.42 -9.13
N GLY A 170 -16.11 12.66 -8.98
CA GLY A 170 -14.98 13.16 -9.76
C GLY A 170 -13.72 12.32 -9.57
N LEU A 171 -13.34 12.01 -8.32
CA LEU A 171 -12.21 11.13 -7.99
C LEU A 171 -12.40 9.74 -8.58
N PHE A 172 -13.60 9.17 -8.44
CA PHE A 172 -13.92 7.85 -9.00
C PHE A 172 -13.76 7.82 -10.53
N LEU A 173 -14.25 8.85 -11.22
CA LEU A 173 -14.13 8.96 -12.68
C LEU A 173 -12.67 9.10 -13.11
N VAL A 174 -11.88 9.92 -12.40
CA VAL A 174 -10.44 10.08 -12.67
C VAL A 174 -9.71 8.75 -12.48
N ILE A 175 -9.94 8.05 -11.37
CA ILE A 175 -9.33 6.74 -11.09
C ILE A 175 -9.72 5.72 -12.17
N ARG A 176 -11.01 5.63 -12.49
CA ARG A 176 -11.53 4.70 -13.52
C ARG A 176 -10.92 4.96 -14.90
N ALA A 177 -10.72 6.22 -15.26
CA ALA A 177 -10.13 6.61 -16.54
C ALA A 177 -8.61 6.42 -16.58
N ALA A 178 -7.90 6.70 -15.47
CA ALA A 178 -6.44 6.60 -15.38
C ALA A 178 -5.95 5.14 -15.28
N THR A 179 -6.64 4.28 -14.53
CA THR A 179 -6.21 2.89 -14.27
C THR A 179 -5.89 2.08 -15.53
N PRO A 180 -6.74 2.04 -16.58
CA PRO A 180 -6.43 1.26 -17.78
C PRO A 180 -5.25 1.84 -18.57
N LEU A 181 -5.03 3.16 -18.50
CA LEU A 181 -3.89 3.81 -19.14
C LEU A 181 -2.59 3.45 -18.42
N PHE A 182 -2.55 3.52 -17.09
CA PHE A 182 -1.38 3.09 -16.33
C PHE A 182 -1.04 1.62 -16.57
N ARG A 183 -2.02 0.72 -16.59
CA ARG A 183 -1.78 -0.70 -16.94
C ARG A 183 -1.16 -0.86 -18.33
N ARG A 184 -1.55 -0.02 -19.31
CA ARG A 184 -0.94 -0.01 -20.65
C ARG A 184 0.48 0.52 -20.63
N VAL A 185 0.72 1.58 -19.88
CA VAL A 185 2.05 2.17 -19.68
C VAL A 185 3.00 1.15 -19.06
N PHE A 186 2.60 0.48 -17.98
CA PHE A 186 3.45 -0.51 -17.31
C PHE A 186 3.82 -1.67 -18.24
N ARG A 187 2.87 -2.21 -19.02
CA ARG A 187 3.19 -3.26 -20.03
C ARG A 187 4.18 -2.80 -21.09
N LYS A 188 4.10 -1.53 -21.53
CA LYS A 188 5.09 -0.97 -22.46
C LYS A 188 6.44 -0.71 -21.81
N TYR A 189 6.42 -0.38 -20.52
CA TYR A 189 7.64 -0.20 -19.72
C TYR A 189 8.38 -1.54 -19.55
N ASP A 190 7.65 -2.62 -19.31
CA ASP A 190 8.22 -3.97 -19.25
C ASP A 190 8.87 -4.34 -20.60
N ALA A 191 8.17 -4.14 -21.70
CA ALA A 191 8.72 -4.39 -23.04
C ALA A 191 9.95 -3.51 -23.38
N LEU A 192 10.00 -2.27 -22.85
CA LEU A 192 11.18 -1.41 -22.97
C LEU A 192 12.36 -1.96 -22.16
N ASN A 193 12.11 -2.42 -20.93
CA ASN A 193 13.13 -3.03 -20.09
C ASN A 193 13.69 -4.32 -20.72
N ASP A 194 12.83 -5.17 -21.28
CA ASP A 194 13.25 -6.38 -21.99
C ASP A 194 14.15 -6.03 -23.18
N SER A 195 13.78 -4.99 -23.96
CA SER A 195 14.59 -4.51 -25.08
C SER A 195 15.95 -3.95 -24.62
N ILE A 196 16.01 -3.26 -23.47
CA ILE A 196 17.29 -2.79 -22.89
C ILE A 196 18.15 -3.99 -22.48
N GLN A 197 17.56 -4.97 -21.82
CA GLN A 197 18.28 -6.15 -21.35
C GLN A 197 18.84 -6.95 -22.54
N GLU A 198 18.03 -7.18 -23.58
CA GLU A 198 18.45 -7.82 -24.83
C GLU A 198 19.62 -7.09 -25.48
N ASN A 199 19.52 -5.75 -25.61
CA ASN A 199 20.57 -4.93 -26.20
C ASN A 199 21.87 -4.95 -25.41
N VAL A 200 21.80 -4.84 -24.09
CA VAL A 200 22.98 -4.89 -23.21
C VAL A 200 23.66 -6.26 -23.29
N GLN A 201 22.90 -7.35 -23.29
CA GLN A 201 23.45 -8.70 -23.44
C GLN A 201 24.07 -8.93 -24.83
N ALA A 202 23.45 -8.40 -25.88
CA ALA A 202 23.91 -8.51 -27.27
C ALA A 202 24.88 -7.38 -27.69
N MET A 203 25.38 -6.54 -26.77
CA MET A 203 26.17 -5.35 -27.10
C MET A 203 27.39 -5.65 -27.96
N ARG A 204 28.06 -6.78 -27.75
CA ARG A 204 29.20 -7.21 -28.57
C ARG A 204 28.79 -7.46 -30.01
N VAL A 205 27.61 -8.07 -30.23
CA VAL A 205 27.06 -8.34 -31.56
C VAL A 205 26.66 -7.04 -32.25
N VAL A 206 25.95 -6.15 -31.54
CA VAL A 206 25.58 -4.82 -32.04
C VAL A 206 26.81 -4.05 -32.54
N LYS A 207 27.87 -4.06 -31.73
CA LYS A 207 29.17 -3.43 -32.08
C LYS A 207 29.87 -4.09 -33.26
N SER A 208 29.88 -5.42 -33.32
CA SER A 208 30.53 -6.17 -34.40
C SER A 208 29.88 -5.91 -35.78
N TYR A 209 28.56 -5.69 -35.78
CA TYR A 209 27.80 -5.44 -37.01
C TYR A 209 27.54 -3.94 -37.28
N VAL A 210 28.10 -3.03 -36.46
CA VAL A 210 27.94 -1.55 -36.55
C VAL A 210 26.47 -1.17 -36.65
N ARG A 211 25.62 -1.74 -35.74
CA ARG A 211 24.16 -1.54 -35.72
C ARG A 211 23.68 -0.58 -34.66
N GLU A 212 24.56 0.23 -34.04
CA GLU A 212 24.22 1.14 -32.96
C GLU A 212 23.11 2.13 -33.32
N GLU A 213 23.16 2.69 -34.53
CA GLU A 213 22.15 3.66 -34.96
C GLU A 213 20.75 3.03 -35.17
N TYR A 214 20.71 1.77 -35.59
CA TYR A 214 19.46 1.02 -35.67
C TYR A 214 18.88 0.79 -34.26
N GLU A 215 19.70 0.35 -33.31
CA GLU A 215 19.27 0.11 -31.91
C GLU A 215 18.85 1.40 -31.23
N LYS A 216 19.57 2.52 -31.45
CA LYS A 216 19.15 3.86 -30.96
C LYS A 216 17.76 4.25 -31.48
N LYS A 217 17.46 4.03 -32.77
CA LYS A 217 16.14 4.31 -33.35
C LYS A 217 15.05 3.41 -32.76
N LYS A 218 15.34 2.10 -32.65
CA LYS A 218 14.42 1.11 -32.04
C LYS A 218 14.07 1.51 -30.61
N PHE A 219 15.06 1.80 -29.79
CA PHE A 219 14.89 2.26 -28.41
C PHE A 219 14.16 3.60 -28.34
N GLY A 220 14.55 4.59 -29.16
CA GLY A 220 13.91 5.90 -29.21
C GLY A 220 12.41 5.81 -29.49
N ALA A 221 12.01 4.99 -30.49
CA ALA A 221 10.60 4.77 -30.79
C ALA A 221 9.83 4.09 -29.65
N ALA A 222 10.44 3.13 -28.96
CA ALA A 222 9.84 2.48 -27.79
C ALA A 222 9.69 3.48 -26.61
N ALA A 223 10.72 4.27 -26.33
CA ALA A 223 10.72 5.29 -25.29
C ALA A 223 9.65 6.38 -25.57
N GLU A 224 9.53 6.84 -26.83
CA GLU A 224 8.51 7.81 -27.24
C GLU A 224 7.09 7.26 -27.07
N ASN A 225 6.87 5.98 -27.36
CA ASN A 225 5.59 5.32 -27.16
C ASN A 225 5.21 5.23 -25.65
N VAL A 226 6.18 4.97 -24.79
CA VAL A 226 5.98 5.01 -23.32
C VAL A 226 5.65 6.43 -22.89
N GLN A 227 6.45 7.41 -23.29
CA GLN A 227 6.27 8.81 -22.96
C GLN A 227 4.89 9.33 -23.37
N ARG A 228 4.44 9.01 -24.59
CA ARG A 228 3.14 9.44 -25.08
C ARG A 228 1.96 8.88 -24.27
N ASP A 229 2.00 7.59 -23.90
CA ASP A 229 0.93 6.99 -23.12
C ASP A 229 1.00 7.43 -21.64
N PHE A 230 2.20 7.61 -21.09
CA PHE A 230 2.40 8.15 -19.75
C PHE A 230 1.85 9.58 -19.65
N THR A 231 2.16 10.43 -20.64
CA THR A 231 1.63 11.79 -20.70
C THR A 231 0.10 11.83 -20.74
N LYS A 232 -0.55 10.88 -21.43
CA LYS A 232 -2.02 10.78 -21.43
C LYS A 232 -2.57 10.40 -20.04
N ALA A 233 -1.94 9.44 -19.36
CA ALA A 233 -2.32 9.03 -18.03
C ALA A 233 -2.15 10.18 -17.03
N GLU A 234 -0.99 10.85 -17.06
CA GLU A 234 -0.69 11.99 -16.19
C GLU A 234 -1.62 13.20 -16.43
N ARG A 235 -2.01 13.48 -17.67
CA ARG A 235 -2.99 14.54 -17.97
C ARG A 235 -4.34 14.30 -17.30
N ILE A 236 -4.79 13.04 -17.22
CA ILE A 236 -6.02 12.70 -16.52
C ILE A 236 -5.83 12.85 -15.01
N MET A 237 -4.71 12.38 -14.47
CA MET A 237 -4.40 12.55 -13.04
C MET A 237 -4.23 14.02 -12.64
N ALA A 238 -3.69 14.84 -13.54
CA ALA A 238 -3.50 16.28 -13.30
C ALA A 238 -4.83 17.03 -13.07
N ILE A 239 -5.97 16.52 -13.54
CA ILE A 239 -7.30 17.10 -13.29
C ILE A 239 -7.68 17.00 -11.81
N ASN A 240 -7.13 16.05 -11.07
CA ASN A 240 -7.46 15.82 -9.68
C ASN A 240 -7.17 17.05 -8.79
N SER A 241 -6.01 17.67 -8.94
CA SER A 241 -5.62 18.85 -8.13
C SER A 241 -6.50 20.08 -8.39
N PRO A 242 -6.73 20.54 -9.64
CA PRO A 242 -7.64 21.64 -9.92
C PRO A 242 -9.09 21.38 -9.49
N MET A 243 -9.58 20.16 -9.66
CA MET A 243 -10.94 19.77 -9.23
C MET A 243 -11.09 19.89 -7.72
N MET A 244 -10.12 19.38 -6.97
CA MET A 244 -10.11 19.51 -5.52
C MET A 244 -10.03 20.98 -5.08
N GLN A 245 -9.12 21.76 -5.70
CA GLN A 245 -8.95 23.17 -5.41
C GLN A 245 -10.26 23.95 -5.67
N PHE A 246 -10.94 23.64 -6.77
CA PHE A 246 -12.24 24.22 -7.08
C PHE A 246 -13.28 23.90 -6.00
N CYS A 247 -13.39 22.64 -5.55
CA CYS A 247 -14.30 22.26 -4.47
C CYS A 247 -13.99 22.97 -3.16
N VAL A 248 -12.71 23.11 -2.81
CA VAL A 248 -12.27 23.84 -1.61
C VAL A 248 -12.70 25.32 -1.70
N TYR A 249 -12.36 26.00 -2.78
CA TYR A 249 -12.68 27.43 -2.92
C TYR A 249 -14.18 27.68 -3.10
N ALA A 250 -14.88 26.86 -3.86
CA ALA A 250 -16.32 26.96 -3.99
C ALA A 250 -17.04 26.77 -2.64
N GLY A 251 -16.60 25.78 -1.86
CA GLY A 251 -17.10 25.56 -0.49
C GLY A 251 -16.79 26.76 0.42
N MET A 252 -15.56 27.28 0.36
CA MET A 252 -15.14 28.43 1.14
C MET A 252 -15.94 29.70 0.80
N VAL A 253 -16.09 29.99 -0.49
CA VAL A 253 -16.89 31.14 -0.96
C VAL A 253 -18.35 31.00 -0.52
N PHE A 254 -18.93 29.79 -0.64
CA PHE A 254 -20.29 29.55 -0.18
C PHE A 254 -20.44 29.74 1.33
N VAL A 255 -19.54 29.15 2.13
CA VAL A 255 -19.58 29.27 3.61
C VAL A 255 -19.43 30.75 4.02
N ILE A 256 -18.51 31.49 3.39
CA ILE A 256 -18.33 32.92 3.71
C ILE A 256 -19.54 33.73 3.26
N SER A 257 -20.00 33.60 2.02
CA SER A 257 -21.07 34.42 1.47
C SER A 257 -22.41 34.17 2.15
N TYR A 258 -22.84 32.89 2.16
CA TYR A 258 -24.11 32.52 2.78
C TYR A 258 -24.03 32.57 4.30
N GLY A 259 -22.90 32.22 4.89
CA GLY A 259 -22.66 32.31 6.33
C GLY A 259 -22.71 33.76 6.82
N SER A 260 -22.04 34.67 6.13
CA SER A 260 -22.11 36.10 6.49
C SER A 260 -23.52 36.67 6.34
N TYR A 261 -24.24 36.29 5.26
CA TYR A 261 -25.64 36.65 5.11
C TYR A 261 -26.49 36.13 6.28
N ALA A 262 -26.34 34.87 6.65
CA ALA A 262 -27.07 34.26 7.76
C ALA A 262 -26.73 34.93 9.12
N VAL A 263 -25.47 35.22 9.38
CA VAL A 263 -25.03 35.92 10.61
C VAL A 263 -25.64 37.32 10.71
N ILE A 264 -25.64 38.08 9.61
CA ILE A 264 -26.15 39.43 9.60
C ILE A 264 -27.69 39.46 9.74
N THR A 265 -28.40 38.61 8.99
CA THR A 265 -29.87 38.55 9.01
C THR A 265 -30.44 38.01 10.31
N SER A 266 -29.78 37.02 10.94
CA SER A 266 -30.20 36.45 12.22
C SER A 266 -29.65 37.22 13.43
N GLN A 267 -28.86 38.26 13.21
CA GLN A 267 -28.13 38.99 14.31
C GLN A 267 -27.33 38.02 15.21
N GLY A 268 -26.82 36.93 14.65
CA GLY A 268 -26.03 35.91 15.38
C GLY A 268 -26.86 34.88 16.13
N LEU A 269 -28.19 34.86 16.02
CA LEU A 269 -29.06 33.92 16.72
C LEU A 269 -29.04 32.52 16.09
N ASP A 270 -29.09 32.43 14.75
CA ASP A 270 -29.08 31.14 14.03
C ASP A 270 -27.68 30.65 13.73
N LEU A 271 -26.76 31.57 13.44
CA LEU A 271 -25.36 31.32 13.14
C LEU A 271 -24.50 32.47 13.65
N ASN A 272 -23.40 32.18 14.31
CA ASN A 272 -22.45 33.16 14.78
C ASN A 272 -21.09 33.06 14.06
N VAL A 273 -20.23 34.07 14.23
CA VAL A 273 -18.94 34.18 13.53
C VAL A 273 -18.00 33.01 13.86
N GLY A 274 -18.00 32.55 15.12
CA GLY A 274 -17.21 31.41 15.54
C GLY A 274 -17.64 30.11 14.85
N GLN A 275 -18.94 29.88 14.74
CA GLN A 275 -19.49 28.72 14.02
C GLN A 275 -19.13 28.76 12.52
N MET A 276 -19.21 29.93 11.89
CA MET A 276 -18.79 30.11 10.50
C MET A 276 -17.28 29.79 10.32
N SER A 277 -16.44 30.25 11.26
CA SER A 277 -15.00 29.94 11.25
C SER A 277 -14.72 28.44 11.39
N ALA A 278 -15.42 27.74 12.29
CA ALA A 278 -15.32 26.30 12.44
C ALA A 278 -15.75 25.56 11.16
N MET A 279 -16.81 26.02 10.50
CA MET A 279 -17.29 25.44 9.23
C MET A 279 -16.23 25.48 8.13
N LEU A 280 -15.45 26.56 8.03
CA LEU A 280 -14.32 26.64 7.08
C LEU A 280 -13.28 25.55 7.36
N THR A 281 -12.96 25.35 8.63
CA THR A 281 -12.00 24.30 9.04
C THR A 281 -12.52 22.90 8.76
N TYR A 282 -13.79 22.60 9.11
CA TYR A 282 -14.41 21.30 8.80
C TYR A 282 -14.51 21.05 7.30
N SER A 283 -14.81 22.07 6.50
CA SER A 283 -14.82 21.97 5.03
C SER A 283 -13.47 21.49 4.51
N PHE A 284 -12.38 22.09 4.99
CA PHE A 284 -11.03 21.71 4.59
C PHE A 284 -10.69 20.27 5.06
N GLN A 285 -11.01 19.93 6.30
CA GLN A 285 -10.76 18.58 6.85
C GLN A 285 -11.50 17.50 6.08
N ILE A 286 -12.77 17.71 5.71
CA ILE A 286 -13.59 16.76 4.92
C ILE A 286 -12.95 16.53 3.55
N LEU A 287 -12.59 17.60 2.83
CA LEU A 287 -12.04 17.50 1.49
C LEU A 287 -10.66 16.85 1.47
N MET A 288 -9.80 17.18 2.45
CA MET A 288 -8.48 16.55 2.60
C MET A 288 -8.60 15.06 2.96
N SER A 289 -9.55 14.69 3.82
CA SER A 289 -9.79 13.29 4.18
C SER A 289 -10.23 12.47 2.98
N LEU A 290 -11.10 13.03 2.13
CA LEU A 290 -11.57 12.36 0.93
C LEU A 290 -10.44 12.12 -0.09
N MET A 291 -9.55 13.11 -0.25
CA MET A 291 -8.35 12.94 -1.09
C MET A 291 -7.42 11.84 -0.57
N MET A 292 -7.20 11.80 0.75
CA MET A 292 -6.37 10.77 1.38
C MET A 292 -6.96 9.36 1.22
N VAL A 293 -8.28 9.20 1.31
CA VAL A 293 -8.95 7.90 1.04
C VAL A 293 -8.65 7.42 -0.37
N SER A 294 -8.68 8.32 -1.37
CA SER A 294 -8.33 7.98 -2.75
C SER A 294 -6.89 7.48 -2.88
N MET A 295 -5.94 8.17 -2.23
CA MET A 295 -4.52 7.78 -2.22
C MET A 295 -4.32 6.39 -1.57
N VAL A 296 -4.97 6.14 -0.44
CA VAL A 296 -4.90 4.84 0.25
C VAL A 296 -5.42 3.71 -0.65
N PHE A 297 -6.54 3.95 -1.36
CA PHE A 297 -7.10 2.96 -2.28
C PHE A 297 -6.11 2.58 -3.40
N VAL A 298 -5.46 3.56 -4.01
CA VAL A 298 -4.44 3.31 -5.05
C VAL A 298 -3.28 2.49 -4.49
N MET A 299 -2.76 2.86 -3.32
CA MET A 299 -1.64 2.15 -2.69
C MET A 299 -1.99 0.71 -2.31
N ILE A 300 -3.19 0.46 -1.78
CA ILE A 300 -3.66 -0.90 -1.48
C ILE A 300 -3.78 -1.73 -2.76
N THR A 301 -4.27 -1.12 -3.84
CA THR A 301 -4.40 -1.82 -5.14
C THR A 301 -3.03 -2.21 -5.69
N MET A 302 -2.03 -1.33 -5.64
CA MET A 302 -0.66 -1.64 -6.05
C MET A 302 -0.02 -2.73 -5.18
N ALA A 303 -0.25 -2.69 -3.87
CA ALA A 303 0.29 -3.69 -2.96
C ALA A 303 -0.40 -5.06 -3.07
N SER A 304 -1.61 -5.13 -3.64
CA SER A 304 -2.35 -6.38 -3.81
C SER A 304 -1.61 -7.38 -4.70
N GLU A 305 -0.99 -6.92 -5.79
CA GLU A 305 -0.19 -7.77 -6.66
C GLU A 305 1.06 -8.32 -5.96
N SER A 306 1.75 -7.46 -5.19
CA SER A 306 2.89 -7.87 -4.36
C SER A 306 2.46 -8.88 -3.27
N ALA A 307 1.28 -8.66 -2.68
CA ALA A 307 0.70 -9.57 -1.69
C ALA A 307 0.36 -10.95 -2.28
N GLU A 308 -0.16 -11.01 -3.50
CA GLU A 308 -0.45 -12.27 -4.20
C GLU A 308 0.82 -13.06 -4.46
N ARG A 309 1.89 -12.41 -4.96
CA ARG A 309 3.19 -13.04 -5.17
C ARG A 309 3.82 -13.59 -3.88
N ILE A 310 3.67 -12.86 -2.77
CA ILE A 310 4.13 -13.32 -1.45
C ILE A 310 3.32 -14.54 -0.99
N VAL A 311 1.99 -14.49 -1.12
CA VAL A 311 1.11 -15.60 -0.72
C VAL A 311 1.36 -16.84 -1.55
N GLU A 312 1.69 -16.70 -2.84
CA GLU A 312 2.09 -17.81 -3.68
C GLU A 312 3.31 -18.54 -3.08
N VAL A 313 4.36 -17.80 -2.69
CA VAL A 313 5.53 -18.39 -2.03
C VAL A 313 5.17 -19.02 -0.68
N LEU A 314 4.38 -18.33 0.16
CA LEU A 314 4.01 -18.87 1.48
C LEU A 314 3.10 -20.09 1.43
N SER A 315 2.36 -20.25 0.35
CA SER A 315 1.40 -21.36 0.17
C SER A 315 1.98 -22.55 -0.59
N GLU A 316 3.12 -22.35 -1.24
CA GLU A 316 3.82 -23.41 -1.95
C GLU A 316 4.37 -24.45 -0.95
N LYS A 317 4.14 -25.72 -1.25
CA LYS A 317 4.63 -26.83 -0.44
C LYS A 317 5.75 -27.53 -1.19
N SER A 318 6.75 -28.01 -0.46
CA SER A 318 7.81 -28.85 -1.03
C SER A 318 7.21 -30.06 -1.73
N SER A 319 7.67 -30.35 -2.94
CA SER A 319 7.29 -31.57 -3.67
C SER A 319 7.96 -32.81 -3.07
N LEU A 320 9.04 -32.60 -2.29
CA LEU A 320 9.73 -33.66 -1.54
C LEU A 320 9.46 -33.47 -0.05
N THR A 321 8.81 -34.46 0.55
CA THR A 321 8.55 -34.50 2.00
C THR A 321 9.01 -35.82 2.55
N SER A 322 9.63 -35.80 3.73
CA SER A 322 9.94 -37.02 4.45
C SER A 322 8.64 -37.75 4.87
N PRO A 323 8.56 -39.06 4.75
CA PRO A 323 7.42 -39.81 5.25
C PRO A 323 7.31 -39.69 6.79
N GLU A 324 6.07 -39.73 7.32
CA GLU A 324 5.83 -39.54 8.76
C GLU A 324 6.53 -40.65 9.61
N ASN A 325 6.71 -41.85 9.05
CA ASN A 325 7.37 -42.97 9.68
C ASN A 325 8.71 -43.33 8.99
N GLY A 326 9.48 -42.30 8.57
CA GLY A 326 10.78 -42.49 7.95
C GLY A 326 11.77 -43.20 8.88
N LEU A 327 12.62 -44.06 8.33
CA LEU A 327 13.71 -44.71 9.07
C LEU A 327 14.73 -43.63 9.50
N THR A 328 15.11 -43.64 10.77
CA THR A 328 16.09 -42.73 11.37
C THR A 328 17.49 -43.38 11.50
N GLU A 329 17.59 -44.68 11.28
CA GLU A 329 18.84 -45.41 11.35
C GLU A 329 19.09 -46.15 10.03
N VAL A 330 20.32 -46.08 9.54
CA VAL A 330 20.81 -46.79 8.39
C VAL A 330 21.55 -48.02 8.92
N LYS A 331 21.08 -49.22 8.59
CA LYS A 331 21.64 -50.49 9.13
C LYS A 331 23.02 -50.82 8.56
N ASP A 332 23.20 -50.59 7.27
CA ASP A 332 24.46 -50.73 6.56
C ASP A 332 24.55 -49.72 5.41
N GLY A 333 25.65 -49.73 4.67
CA GLY A 333 25.88 -48.79 3.57
C GLY A 333 25.49 -49.34 2.19
N SER A 334 24.67 -50.40 2.12
CA SER A 334 24.19 -50.95 0.84
C SER A 334 23.10 -50.05 0.23
N ILE A 335 23.08 -49.94 -1.09
CA ILE A 335 22.09 -49.18 -1.85
C ILE A 335 21.58 -50.06 -3.00
N ASP A 336 20.28 -50.25 -3.05
CA ASP A 336 19.60 -50.99 -4.09
C ASP A 336 18.70 -50.07 -4.90
N PHE A 337 18.94 -49.98 -6.19
CA PHE A 337 18.03 -49.36 -7.18
C PHE A 337 17.30 -50.53 -7.85
N ASP A 338 15.99 -50.57 -7.70
CA ASP A 338 15.11 -51.59 -8.27
C ASP A 338 14.14 -50.89 -9.25
N ASN A 339 14.40 -51.05 -10.53
CA ASN A 339 13.65 -50.39 -11.64
C ASN A 339 13.36 -48.90 -11.43
N VAL A 340 14.38 -48.15 -11.03
CA VAL A 340 14.23 -46.75 -10.68
C VAL A 340 14.22 -45.85 -11.93
N SER A 341 13.14 -45.11 -12.09
CA SER A 341 13.04 -44.07 -13.12
C SER A 341 12.83 -42.69 -12.49
N PHE A 342 13.51 -41.68 -12.99
CA PHE A 342 13.48 -40.32 -12.41
C PHE A 342 13.32 -39.22 -13.46
N LYS A 343 12.53 -38.20 -13.12
CA LYS A 343 12.41 -36.96 -13.84
C LYS A 343 12.63 -35.76 -12.89
N TYR A 344 13.37 -34.76 -13.31
CA TYR A 344 13.54 -33.49 -12.55
C TYR A 344 12.24 -32.71 -12.41
N SER A 345 11.34 -32.83 -13.39
CA SER A 345 10.00 -32.19 -13.35
C SER A 345 8.96 -33.18 -13.86
N LYS A 346 7.79 -33.18 -13.24
CA LYS A 346 6.64 -33.97 -13.73
C LYS A 346 6.22 -33.61 -15.15
N LYS A 347 6.57 -32.42 -15.62
CA LYS A 347 6.29 -31.90 -16.98
C LYS A 347 7.40 -32.22 -17.99
N ALA A 348 8.52 -32.77 -17.57
CA ALA A 348 9.61 -33.12 -18.48
C ALA A 348 9.15 -34.21 -19.46
N GLU A 349 9.42 -34.01 -20.76
CA GLU A 349 9.08 -34.99 -21.81
C GLU A 349 9.94 -36.22 -21.74
N ARG A 350 11.20 -36.10 -21.27
CA ARG A 350 12.16 -37.20 -21.18
C ARG A 350 12.46 -37.56 -19.73
N MET A 351 12.70 -38.88 -19.51
CA MET A 351 13.28 -39.37 -18.26
C MET A 351 14.74 -38.92 -18.17
N ALA A 352 15.17 -38.48 -16.98
CA ALA A 352 16.58 -38.26 -16.67
C ALA A 352 17.28 -39.58 -16.35
N LEU A 353 16.57 -40.47 -15.69
CA LEU A 353 16.96 -41.85 -15.48
C LEU A 353 15.77 -42.76 -15.86
N ALA A 354 16.01 -43.87 -16.50
CA ALA A 354 14.97 -44.82 -16.89
C ALA A 354 15.44 -46.27 -16.59
N ASP A 355 14.58 -46.99 -15.90
CA ASP A 355 14.71 -48.44 -15.66
C ASP A 355 16.09 -48.82 -15.11
N ILE A 356 16.56 -48.11 -14.08
CA ILE A 356 17.87 -48.34 -13.44
C ILE A 356 17.72 -49.45 -12.42
N ASP A 357 18.44 -50.57 -12.67
CA ASP A 357 18.65 -51.67 -11.73
C ASP A 357 20.13 -51.68 -11.34
N LEU A 358 20.43 -51.39 -10.08
CA LEU A 358 21.80 -51.34 -9.59
C LEU A 358 21.87 -51.73 -8.11
N HIS A 359 22.75 -52.64 -7.80
CA HIS A 359 22.97 -53.14 -6.43
C HIS A 359 24.40 -52.77 -5.99
N ILE A 360 24.52 -51.92 -4.99
CA ILE A 360 25.78 -51.43 -4.43
C ILE A 360 25.95 -52.06 -3.03
N LYS A 361 27.03 -52.76 -2.79
CA LYS A 361 27.33 -53.38 -1.48
C LYS A 361 27.97 -52.38 -0.53
N SER A 362 27.75 -52.56 0.76
CA SER A 362 28.42 -51.76 1.79
C SER A 362 29.95 -51.76 1.62
N GLY A 363 30.56 -50.56 1.55
CA GLY A 363 32.02 -50.41 1.37
C GLY A 363 32.51 -50.53 -0.08
N GLU A 364 31.62 -50.75 -1.06
CA GLU A 364 31.98 -50.79 -2.48
C GLU A 364 32.26 -49.36 -3.02
N VAL A 365 33.24 -49.26 -3.92
CA VAL A 365 33.60 -48.00 -4.60
C VAL A 365 33.06 -48.04 -6.01
N ILE A 366 32.09 -47.14 -6.29
CA ILE A 366 31.44 -47.02 -7.60
C ILE A 366 31.93 -45.75 -8.32
N GLY A 367 32.34 -45.92 -9.58
CA GLY A 367 32.68 -44.79 -10.46
C GLY A 367 31.50 -44.46 -11.38
N ILE A 368 31.00 -43.22 -11.34
CA ILE A 368 29.96 -42.71 -12.25
C ILE A 368 30.63 -41.78 -13.28
N LEU A 369 30.56 -42.15 -14.54
CA LEU A 369 31.15 -41.40 -15.66
C LEU A 369 30.05 -40.90 -16.57
N GLY A 370 30.12 -39.62 -16.98
CA GLY A 370 29.19 -39.00 -17.92
C GLY A 370 29.48 -37.53 -18.16
N GLY A 371 28.85 -36.94 -19.14
CA GLY A 371 28.91 -35.50 -19.38
C GLY A 371 27.95 -34.76 -18.43
N THR A 372 28.16 -33.43 -18.31
CA THR A 372 27.22 -32.58 -17.55
C THR A 372 25.83 -32.63 -18.20
N GLY A 373 24.84 -33.14 -17.50
CA GLY A 373 23.47 -33.26 -17.99
C GLY A 373 23.20 -34.52 -18.86
N SER A 374 24.11 -35.54 -18.84
CA SER A 374 23.87 -36.79 -19.53
C SER A 374 22.87 -37.69 -18.83
#